data_7e6484058d7e7ebe446b894add0c255a
#
_entry.id   7e6484058d7e7ebe446b894add0c255a
#
_cell.length_a   1.000
_cell.length_b   1.000
_cell.length_c   1.000
_cell.angle_alpha   90.00
_cell.angle_beta   90.00
_cell.angle_gamma   90.00
#
_symmetry.space_group_name_H-M   'P 1'
#
loop_
_entity.id
_entity.type
_entity.pdbx_description
1 polymer ?
#
loop_
_entity_poly.entity_id
_entity_poly.type
_entity_poly.pdbx_seq_one_letter_code
_entity_poly.pdbx_strand_id
1 'polypeptide(L)'
;MSYRAFKRLLGETSLERKCRWLLGAGVLLLMTGSFWVYARQTEDLAYEQLATTGRALLSPIVAKLHVKGEQFQAVDDFQKLTEAHWPAALKGYNYLLIKPDTKEPDNKPNTDDLNVLAKIQSDPQKYEDWRQAPKENAFYYYGAIRAGPSCVSCHANAAKMAEMGAEGKATPELKPDDLMAVVRIRLSTQSIEEGFHTNRAVLISFAIGTSLLIIAGSYLIIRYVIVKPVKHLKEVSEAIAAGEL
;
A
#
# COMPACT_ATOMS: atom_id res chain seq x y z
N MET A 1 25.52 -25.34 -0.06
CA MET A 1 25.81 -26.22 -1.24
C MET A 1 27.30 -26.19 -1.51
N SER A 2 27.97 -27.38 -1.59
CA SER A 2 29.41 -27.46 -1.74
C SER A 2 29.86 -27.11 -3.15
N TYR A 3 30.94 -26.34 -3.31
CA TYR A 3 31.60 -26.02 -4.58
C TYR A 3 31.83 -27.25 -5.48
N ARG A 4 32.05 -28.41 -4.88
CA ARG A 4 32.22 -29.69 -5.58
C ARG A 4 30.92 -30.17 -6.26
N ALA A 5 29.74 -29.93 -5.65
CA ALA A 5 28.46 -30.29 -6.27
C ALA A 5 28.15 -29.38 -7.48
N PHE A 6 28.47 -28.08 -7.36
CA PHE A 6 28.34 -27.11 -8.46
C PHE A 6 29.30 -27.43 -9.62
N LYS A 7 30.55 -27.84 -9.34
CA LYS A 7 31.53 -28.25 -10.37
C LYS A 7 31.13 -29.53 -11.10
N ARG A 8 30.52 -30.52 -10.40
CA ARG A 8 29.99 -31.73 -11.04
C ARG A 8 28.81 -31.45 -11.96
N LEU A 9 27.88 -30.55 -11.51
CA LEU A 9 26.70 -30.20 -12.28
C LEU A 9 27.03 -29.46 -13.58
N LEU A 10 28.06 -28.62 -13.55
CA LEU A 10 28.52 -27.86 -14.75
C LEU A 10 29.64 -28.51 -15.53
N GLY A 11 30.43 -29.42 -14.90
CA GLY A 11 31.65 -30.01 -15.53
C GLY A 11 31.39 -31.10 -16.57
N GLU A 12 30.34 -31.90 -16.37
CA GLU A 12 30.09 -33.11 -17.19
C GLU A 12 28.92 -32.94 -18.19
N THR A 13 28.30 -31.75 -18.25
CA THR A 13 27.16 -31.50 -19.13
C THR A 13 27.60 -30.84 -20.45
N SER A 14 26.92 -31.15 -21.53
CA SER A 14 27.16 -30.53 -22.85
C SER A 14 27.00 -28.99 -22.75
N LEU A 15 27.75 -28.23 -23.57
CA LEU A 15 27.67 -26.75 -23.64
C LEU A 15 26.23 -26.27 -23.81
N GLU A 16 25.44 -26.99 -24.60
CA GLU A 16 24.03 -26.77 -24.83
C GLU A 16 23.22 -26.73 -23.51
N ARG A 17 23.44 -27.70 -22.62
CA ARG A 17 22.75 -27.82 -21.35
C ARG A 17 23.15 -26.69 -20.41
N LYS A 18 24.44 -26.29 -20.40
CA LYS A 18 24.93 -25.17 -19.58
C LYS A 18 24.30 -23.86 -20.02
N CYS A 19 24.29 -23.54 -21.31
CA CYS A 19 23.70 -22.33 -21.85
C CYS A 19 22.20 -22.27 -21.55
N ARG A 20 21.48 -23.38 -21.70
CA ARG A 20 20.04 -23.47 -21.42
C ARG A 20 19.71 -23.18 -19.93
N TRP A 21 20.48 -23.79 -19.03
CA TRP A 21 20.31 -23.58 -17.59
C TRP A 21 20.64 -22.15 -17.15
N LEU A 22 21.76 -21.60 -17.66
CA LEU A 22 22.16 -20.23 -17.30
C LEU A 22 21.18 -19.18 -17.82
N LEU A 23 20.76 -19.32 -19.09
CA LEU A 23 19.78 -18.41 -19.68
C LEU A 23 18.41 -18.53 -18.98
N GLY A 24 17.91 -19.76 -18.79
CA GLY A 24 16.64 -20.01 -18.14
C GLY A 24 16.63 -19.51 -16.68
N ALA A 25 17.65 -19.83 -15.92
CA ALA A 25 17.77 -19.37 -14.53
C ALA A 25 17.91 -17.85 -14.44
N GLY A 26 18.70 -17.22 -15.30
CA GLY A 26 18.88 -15.78 -15.33
C GLY A 26 17.56 -15.04 -15.62
N VAL A 27 16.83 -15.48 -16.62
CA VAL A 27 15.52 -14.87 -16.96
C VAL A 27 14.50 -15.11 -15.86
N LEU A 28 14.42 -16.32 -15.29
CA LEU A 28 13.53 -16.60 -14.15
C LEU A 28 13.81 -15.70 -12.96
N LEU A 29 15.07 -15.49 -12.60
CA LEU A 29 15.46 -14.59 -11.51
C LEU A 29 15.07 -13.16 -11.79
N LEU A 30 15.33 -12.65 -13.00
CA LEU A 30 14.97 -11.30 -13.39
C LEU A 30 13.45 -11.08 -13.36
N MET A 31 12.68 -12.03 -13.91
CA MET A 31 11.22 -11.94 -13.91
C MET A 31 10.63 -12.00 -12.50
N THR A 32 11.09 -12.97 -11.68
CA THR A 32 10.61 -13.11 -10.30
C THR A 32 10.94 -11.87 -9.49
N GLY A 33 12.16 -11.33 -9.64
CA GLY A 33 12.57 -10.08 -8.99
C GLY A 33 11.73 -8.89 -9.44
N SER A 34 11.49 -8.74 -10.74
CA SER A 34 10.66 -7.68 -11.30
C SER A 34 9.22 -7.74 -10.79
N PHE A 35 8.60 -8.91 -10.81
CA PHE A 35 7.23 -9.07 -10.30
C PHE A 35 7.13 -8.83 -8.80
N TRP A 36 8.15 -9.23 -8.03
CA TRP A 36 8.19 -8.97 -6.60
C TRP A 36 8.26 -7.47 -6.29
N VAL A 37 9.14 -6.73 -7.01
CA VAL A 37 9.24 -5.27 -6.87
C VAL A 37 7.92 -4.60 -7.27
N TYR A 38 7.34 -5.00 -8.41
CA TYR A 38 6.06 -4.46 -8.87
C TYR A 38 4.93 -4.69 -7.86
N ALA A 39 4.82 -5.91 -7.30
CA ALA A 39 3.80 -6.21 -6.30
C ALA A 39 3.94 -5.33 -5.05
N ARG A 40 5.18 -5.15 -4.56
CA ARG A 40 5.47 -4.25 -3.43
C ARG A 40 5.08 -2.81 -3.72
N GLN A 41 5.51 -2.26 -4.85
CA GLN A 41 5.18 -0.89 -5.24
C GLN A 41 3.67 -0.67 -5.38
N THR A 42 2.95 -1.65 -5.92
CA THR A 42 1.48 -1.56 -6.06
C THR A 42 0.78 -1.55 -4.70
N GLU A 43 1.26 -2.37 -3.75
CA GLU A 43 0.75 -2.36 -2.37
C GLU A 43 1.01 -1.01 -1.69
N ASP A 44 2.24 -0.52 -1.75
CA ASP A 44 2.62 0.76 -1.13
C ASP A 44 1.78 1.93 -1.68
N LEU A 45 1.60 1.99 -3.00
CA LEU A 45 0.76 3.00 -3.65
C LEU A 45 -0.70 2.93 -3.22
N ALA A 46 -1.26 1.73 -3.07
CA ALA A 46 -2.66 1.58 -2.64
C ALA A 46 -2.87 2.06 -1.20
N TYR A 47 -1.92 1.81 -0.30
CA TYR A 47 -1.99 2.34 1.07
C TYR A 47 -1.76 3.84 1.13
N GLU A 48 -0.90 4.40 0.28
CA GLU A 48 -0.71 5.85 0.15
C GLU A 48 -1.99 6.54 -0.36
N GLN A 49 -2.74 5.91 -1.27
CA GLN A 49 -4.06 6.39 -1.68
C GLN A 49 -5.06 6.41 -0.53
N LEU A 50 -5.04 5.40 0.37
CA LEU A 50 -5.88 5.42 1.57
C LEU A 50 -5.48 6.55 2.52
N ALA A 51 -4.20 6.82 2.71
CA ALA A 51 -3.74 7.95 3.50
C ALA A 51 -4.20 9.29 2.90
N THR A 52 -4.11 9.43 1.58
CA THR A 52 -4.61 10.61 0.85
C THR A 52 -6.13 10.75 1.00
N THR A 53 -6.87 9.66 0.94
CA THR A 53 -8.32 9.64 1.20
C THR A 53 -8.63 10.06 2.63
N GLY A 54 -7.91 9.54 3.61
CA GLY A 54 -8.04 9.95 5.02
C GLY A 54 -7.79 11.44 5.22
N ARG A 55 -6.75 11.97 4.58
CA ARG A 55 -6.43 13.41 4.59
C ARG A 55 -7.56 14.25 3.98
N ALA A 56 -8.13 13.81 2.87
CA ALA A 56 -9.25 14.51 2.23
C ALA A 56 -10.53 14.51 3.09
N LEU A 57 -10.76 13.45 3.87
CA LEU A 57 -11.91 13.34 4.77
C LEU A 57 -11.77 14.19 6.05
N LEU A 58 -10.58 14.60 6.43
CA LEU A 58 -10.37 15.36 7.67
C LEU A 58 -11.14 16.67 7.69
N SER A 59 -11.07 17.44 6.60
CA SER A 59 -11.76 18.74 6.50
C SER A 59 -13.29 18.64 6.62
N PRO A 60 -14.01 17.78 5.87
CA PRO A 60 -15.45 17.61 6.03
C PRO A 60 -15.84 17.06 7.40
N ILE A 61 -15.03 16.20 8.03
CA ILE A 61 -15.29 15.72 9.39
C ILE A 61 -15.23 16.90 10.37
N VAL A 62 -14.17 17.72 10.30
CA VAL A 62 -14.02 18.90 11.17
C VAL A 62 -15.19 19.89 10.93
N ALA A 63 -15.56 20.13 9.68
CA ALA A 63 -16.73 20.97 9.36
C ALA A 63 -18.02 20.41 9.96
N LYS A 64 -18.26 19.09 9.85
CA LYS A 64 -19.43 18.41 10.44
C LYS A 64 -19.50 18.58 11.95
N LEU A 65 -18.37 18.59 12.65
CA LEU A 65 -18.30 18.82 14.11
C LEU A 65 -18.72 20.24 14.53
N HIS A 66 -18.73 21.21 13.60
CA HIS A 66 -19.12 22.60 13.85
C HIS A 66 -20.55 22.93 13.40
N VAL A 67 -21.23 22.01 12.74
CA VAL A 67 -22.61 22.20 12.27
C VAL A 67 -23.58 21.58 13.27
N LYS A 68 -24.64 22.29 13.64
CA LYS A 68 -25.66 21.86 14.61
C LYS A 68 -27.09 22.10 14.10
N GLY A 69 -28.05 21.43 14.77
CA GLY A 69 -29.46 21.61 14.52
C GLY A 69 -29.90 21.16 13.12
N GLU A 70 -30.76 21.93 12.48
CA GLU A 70 -31.30 21.62 11.13
C GLU A 70 -30.22 21.50 10.05
N GLN A 71 -29.16 22.29 10.17
CA GLN A 71 -28.02 22.23 9.24
C GLN A 71 -27.27 20.89 9.36
N PHE A 72 -27.14 20.36 10.57
CA PHE A 72 -26.53 19.04 10.79
C PHE A 72 -27.36 17.94 10.11
N GLN A 73 -28.69 18.00 10.30
CA GLN A 73 -29.60 17.03 9.68
C GLN A 73 -29.50 17.07 8.15
N ALA A 74 -29.49 18.26 7.56
CA ALA A 74 -29.35 18.41 6.10
C ALA A 74 -28.02 17.85 5.56
N VAL A 75 -26.91 18.05 6.28
CA VAL A 75 -25.59 17.48 5.90
C VAL A 75 -25.61 15.97 6.02
N ASP A 76 -26.20 15.42 7.08
CA ASP A 76 -26.28 13.97 7.31
C ASP A 76 -27.17 13.27 6.27
N ASP A 77 -28.31 13.88 5.94
CA ASP A 77 -29.22 13.36 4.91
C ASP A 77 -28.58 13.42 3.52
N PHE A 78 -27.86 14.49 3.18
CA PHE A 78 -27.10 14.59 1.94
C PHE A 78 -25.99 13.52 1.88
N GLN A 79 -25.29 13.29 2.99
CA GLN A 79 -24.28 12.24 3.07
C GLN A 79 -24.90 10.86 2.80
N LYS A 80 -26.03 10.52 3.41
CA LYS A 80 -26.73 9.25 3.19
C LYS A 80 -27.19 9.07 1.73
N LEU A 81 -27.70 10.14 1.11
CA LEU A 81 -28.11 10.11 -0.31
C LEU A 81 -26.92 9.83 -1.24
N THR A 82 -25.75 10.34 -0.93
CA THR A 82 -24.54 10.19 -1.76
C THR A 82 -23.77 8.90 -1.47
N GLU A 83 -23.97 8.28 -0.32
CA GLU A 83 -23.22 7.09 0.14
C GLU A 83 -23.33 5.91 -0.83
N ALA A 84 -24.45 5.75 -1.53
CA ALA A 84 -24.65 4.71 -2.52
C ALA A 84 -23.64 4.78 -3.69
N HIS A 85 -23.17 5.99 -3.99
CA HIS A 85 -22.24 6.29 -5.08
C HIS A 85 -20.78 6.35 -4.63
N TRP A 86 -20.51 6.14 -3.33
CA TRP A 86 -19.16 6.22 -2.81
C TRP A 86 -18.32 5.02 -3.21
N PRO A 87 -17.01 5.21 -3.41
CA PRO A 87 -16.06 4.12 -3.58
C PRO A 87 -16.15 3.14 -2.39
N ALA A 88 -15.89 1.86 -2.66
CA ALA A 88 -15.99 0.80 -1.65
C ALA A 88 -15.15 1.10 -0.38
N ALA A 89 -13.99 1.73 -0.53
CA ALA A 89 -13.14 2.13 0.59
C ALA A 89 -13.77 3.18 1.52
N LEU A 90 -14.73 3.98 0.99
CA LEU A 90 -15.44 5.01 1.77
C LEU A 90 -16.75 4.49 2.36
N LYS A 91 -17.27 3.37 1.87
CA LYS A 91 -18.51 2.80 2.42
C LYS A 91 -18.24 2.32 3.85
N GLY A 92 -19.02 2.86 4.79
CA GLY A 92 -18.91 2.51 6.20
C GLY A 92 -17.63 3.01 6.88
N TYR A 93 -17.00 4.06 6.35
CA TYR A 93 -15.94 4.72 7.12
C TYR A 93 -16.52 5.24 8.43
N ASN A 94 -15.75 5.14 9.49
CA ASN A 94 -16.08 5.76 10.75
C ASN A 94 -14.90 6.58 11.26
N TYR A 95 -15.19 7.53 12.12
CA TYR A 95 -14.16 8.36 12.72
C TYR A 95 -14.33 8.45 14.23
N LEU A 96 -13.22 8.67 14.92
CA LEU A 96 -13.14 8.87 16.34
C LEU A 96 -12.35 10.15 16.61
N LEU A 97 -12.91 11.05 17.42
CA LEU A 97 -12.22 12.25 17.87
C LEU A 97 -11.49 11.95 19.17
N ILE A 98 -10.16 11.95 19.14
CA ILE A 98 -9.30 11.68 20.28
C ILE A 98 -8.79 13.03 20.79
N LYS A 99 -9.23 13.42 21.98
CA LYS A 99 -8.74 14.64 22.64
C LYS A 99 -7.63 14.28 23.63
N PRO A 100 -6.62 15.15 23.84
CA PRO A 100 -5.52 14.89 24.75
C PRO A 100 -5.95 14.55 26.19
N ASP A 101 -7.07 15.10 26.64
CA ASP A 101 -7.53 15.03 28.06
C ASP A 101 -8.85 14.25 28.23
N THR A 102 -9.27 13.42 27.24
CA THR A 102 -10.60 12.81 27.31
C THR A 102 -10.67 11.65 28.28
N LYS A 103 -11.56 11.75 29.27
CA LYS A 103 -11.97 10.68 30.18
C LYS A 103 -13.34 10.09 29.84
N GLU A 104 -13.88 10.37 28.65
CA GLU A 104 -15.23 9.94 28.26
C GLU A 104 -15.28 8.42 28.01
N PRO A 105 -16.21 7.68 28.64
CA PRO A 105 -16.28 6.23 28.57
C PRO A 105 -16.66 5.68 27.18
N ASP A 106 -17.45 6.43 26.42
CA ASP A 106 -18.00 5.96 25.13
C ASP A 106 -17.04 6.14 23.94
N ASN A 107 -15.93 6.83 24.15
CA ASN A 107 -14.98 7.21 23.11
C ASN A 107 -13.55 6.87 23.54
N LYS A 108 -13.33 5.64 24.05
CA LYS A 108 -12.02 5.22 24.55
C LYS A 108 -11.05 4.95 23.40
N PRO A 109 -9.99 5.74 23.30
CA PRO A 109 -8.87 5.38 22.44
C PRO A 109 -8.23 4.09 22.92
N ASN A 110 -7.86 3.21 21.99
CA ASN A 110 -7.10 2.02 22.31
C ASN A 110 -5.61 2.37 22.55
N THR A 111 -4.82 1.37 22.94
CA THR A 111 -3.38 1.58 23.21
C THR A 111 -2.63 2.14 22.00
N ASP A 112 -2.98 1.71 20.80
CA ASP A 112 -2.36 2.19 19.58
C ASP A 112 -2.71 3.64 19.27
N ASP A 113 -3.97 4.02 19.53
CA ASP A 113 -4.44 5.41 19.41
C ASP A 113 -3.67 6.34 20.35
N LEU A 114 -3.45 5.90 21.60
CA LEU A 114 -2.68 6.65 22.58
C LEU A 114 -1.20 6.79 22.19
N ASN A 115 -0.62 5.75 21.60
CA ASN A 115 0.75 5.80 21.10
C ASN A 115 0.89 6.80 19.94
N VAL A 116 -0.09 6.84 19.03
CA VAL A 116 -0.11 7.82 17.93
C VAL A 116 -0.33 9.24 18.47
N LEU A 117 -1.25 9.40 19.40
CA LEU A 117 -1.47 10.69 20.07
C LEU A 117 -0.19 11.22 20.71
N ALA A 118 0.53 10.39 21.47
CA ALA A 118 1.80 10.75 22.09
C ALA A 118 2.87 11.17 21.08
N LYS A 119 2.97 10.48 19.95
CA LYS A 119 3.88 10.85 18.86
C LYS A 119 3.55 12.20 18.25
N ILE A 120 2.26 12.48 18.00
CA ILE A 120 1.81 13.75 17.43
C ILE A 120 1.98 14.90 18.44
N GLN A 121 1.78 14.64 19.75
CA GLN A 121 2.02 15.62 20.81
C GLN A 121 3.50 15.98 20.98
N SER A 122 4.39 14.98 20.83
CA SER A 122 5.83 15.19 21.02
C SER A 122 6.50 15.92 19.84
N ASP A 123 5.86 15.94 18.68
CA ASP A 123 6.42 16.55 17.46
C ASP A 123 5.41 17.57 16.87
N PRO A 124 5.63 18.89 17.05
CA PRO A 124 4.76 19.93 16.49
C PRO A 124 4.68 19.92 14.96
N GLN A 125 5.67 19.37 14.26
CA GLN A 125 5.67 19.28 12.80
C GLN A 125 4.93 18.05 12.29
N LYS A 126 4.53 17.13 13.16
CA LYS A 126 3.80 15.93 12.78
C LYS A 126 2.29 16.21 12.77
N TYR A 127 1.74 16.29 11.55
CA TYR A 127 0.31 16.56 11.32
C TYR A 127 -0.51 15.30 11.06
N GLU A 128 0.11 14.18 10.75
CA GLU A 128 -0.58 12.93 10.46
C GLU A 128 0.26 11.71 10.83
N ASP A 129 -0.43 10.60 11.00
CA ASP A 129 0.14 9.25 11.10
C ASP A 129 -0.87 8.26 10.53
N TRP A 130 -0.45 7.05 10.22
CA TRP A 130 -1.35 6.00 9.79
C TRP A 130 -0.85 4.63 10.19
N ARG A 131 -1.78 3.66 10.25
CA ARG A 131 -1.51 2.29 10.63
C ARG A 131 -2.37 1.32 9.82
N GLN A 132 -1.75 0.28 9.35
CA GLN A 132 -2.44 -0.88 8.77
C GLN A 132 -2.87 -1.84 9.88
N ALA A 133 -4.08 -2.36 9.80
CA ALA A 133 -4.62 -3.40 10.67
C ALA A 133 -5.19 -4.55 9.83
N PRO A 134 -4.34 -5.41 9.23
CA PRO A 134 -4.79 -6.45 8.29
C PRO A 134 -5.77 -7.44 8.93
N LYS A 135 -5.62 -7.75 10.23
CA LYS A 135 -6.52 -8.64 10.97
C LYS A 135 -7.95 -8.10 11.09
N GLU A 136 -8.10 -6.79 10.96
CA GLU A 136 -9.38 -6.08 11.08
C GLU A 136 -9.91 -5.63 9.72
N ASN A 137 -9.22 -5.96 8.62
CA ASN A 137 -9.46 -5.44 7.28
C ASN A 137 -9.62 -3.92 7.30
N ALA A 138 -8.70 -3.24 8.01
CA ALA A 138 -8.80 -1.82 8.28
C ALA A 138 -7.46 -1.08 8.10
N PHE A 139 -7.61 0.15 7.65
CA PHE A 139 -6.56 1.15 7.62
C PHE A 139 -7.00 2.30 8.50
N TYR A 140 -6.16 2.67 9.46
CA TYR A 140 -6.41 3.79 10.37
C TYR A 140 -5.55 4.96 9.98
N TYR A 141 -6.19 6.05 9.58
CA TYR A 141 -5.57 7.34 9.35
C TYR A 141 -5.80 8.22 10.58
N TYR A 142 -4.77 8.94 11.00
CA TYR A 142 -4.81 9.87 12.13
C TYR A 142 -4.41 11.25 11.65
N GLY A 143 -5.34 12.20 11.70
CA GLY A 143 -5.10 13.59 11.34
C GLY A 143 -5.12 14.48 12.58
N ALA A 144 -4.07 15.27 12.78
CA ALA A 144 -3.99 16.23 13.86
C ALA A 144 -4.84 17.47 13.56
N ILE A 145 -5.67 17.87 14.50
CA ILE A 145 -6.35 19.17 14.49
C ILE A 145 -5.57 20.10 15.39
N ARG A 146 -4.83 21.02 14.79
CA ARG A 146 -4.11 22.07 15.51
C ARG A 146 -4.87 23.37 15.43
N ALA A 147 -4.79 24.16 16.51
CA ALA A 147 -5.52 25.40 16.63
C ALA A 147 -5.01 26.46 15.66
N GLY A 148 -5.83 26.83 14.68
CA GLY A 148 -5.57 28.04 13.90
C GLY A 148 -6.05 29.30 14.63
N PRO A 149 -5.72 30.50 14.12
CA PRO A 149 -6.17 31.77 14.74
C PRO A 149 -7.70 31.86 14.90
N SER A 150 -8.47 31.35 13.95
CA SER A 150 -9.94 31.28 14.03
C SER A 150 -10.43 30.31 15.11
N CYS A 151 -9.75 29.17 15.30
CA CYS A 151 -10.06 28.23 16.38
C CYS A 151 -9.85 28.87 17.75
N VAL A 152 -8.71 29.50 17.94
CA VAL A 152 -8.38 30.22 19.19
C VAL A 152 -9.39 31.33 19.49
N SER A 153 -9.79 32.11 18.49
CA SER A 153 -10.74 33.22 18.69
C SER A 153 -12.10 32.80 19.27
N CYS A 154 -12.50 31.55 19.03
CA CYS A 154 -13.73 30.95 19.53
C CYS A 154 -13.47 30.08 20.77
N HIS A 155 -12.60 29.08 20.66
CA HIS A 155 -12.37 28.07 21.70
C HIS A 155 -11.67 28.60 22.95
N ALA A 156 -10.94 29.71 22.86
CA ALA A 156 -10.39 30.40 24.05
C ALA A 156 -11.40 31.31 24.73
N ASN A 157 -12.58 31.56 24.13
CA ASN A 157 -13.58 32.54 24.64
C ASN A 157 -14.90 31.85 24.99
N ALA A 158 -15.19 31.73 26.29
CA ALA A 158 -16.39 31.07 26.78
C ALA A 158 -17.71 31.74 26.30
N ALA A 159 -17.74 33.05 26.16
CA ALA A 159 -18.92 33.76 25.69
C ALA A 159 -19.22 33.47 24.22
N LYS A 160 -18.19 33.45 23.36
CA LYS A 160 -18.34 33.09 21.95
C LYS A 160 -18.73 31.63 21.75
N MET A 161 -18.18 30.71 22.54
CA MET A 161 -18.59 29.31 22.51
C MET A 161 -20.07 29.14 22.87
N ALA A 162 -20.52 29.83 23.90
CA ALA A 162 -21.92 29.79 24.31
C ALA A 162 -22.85 30.40 23.26
N GLU A 163 -22.47 31.51 22.64
CA GLU A 163 -23.22 32.15 21.54
C GLU A 163 -23.39 31.20 20.33
N MET A 164 -22.37 30.44 20.03
CA MET A 164 -22.41 29.45 18.94
C MET A 164 -23.02 28.08 19.35
N GLY A 165 -23.54 27.99 20.59
CA GLY A 165 -24.10 26.73 21.09
C GLY A 165 -23.10 25.58 21.18
N ALA A 166 -21.80 25.88 21.28
CA ALA A 166 -20.78 24.86 21.36
C ALA A 166 -20.84 24.13 22.71
N GLU A 167 -20.86 22.80 22.66
CA GLU A 167 -20.72 21.95 23.83
C GLU A 167 -19.26 21.83 24.22
N GLY A 168 -18.93 22.03 25.47
CA GLY A 168 -17.58 21.94 26.00
C GLY A 168 -17.16 23.16 26.78
N LYS A 169 -16.01 23.04 27.43
CA LYS A 169 -15.41 24.15 28.21
C LYS A 169 -14.46 24.92 27.32
N ALA A 170 -14.50 26.24 27.39
CA ALA A 170 -13.47 27.07 26.78
C ALA A 170 -12.10 26.73 27.39
N THR A 171 -11.07 26.82 26.56
CA THR A 171 -9.68 26.62 26.93
C THR A 171 -8.95 27.96 26.80
N PRO A 172 -8.98 28.83 27.85
CA PRO A 172 -8.44 30.19 27.75
C PRO A 172 -6.96 30.27 27.43
N GLU A 173 -6.20 29.19 27.70
CA GLU A 173 -4.76 29.10 27.46
C GLU A 173 -4.41 28.58 26.04
N LEU A 174 -5.44 28.30 25.22
CA LEU A 174 -5.25 27.77 23.87
C LEU A 174 -4.48 28.76 22.99
N LYS A 175 -3.39 28.31 22.41
CA LYS A 175 -2.53 29.08 21.50
C LYS A 175 -2.61 28.54 20.07
N PRO A 176 -2.26 29.37 19.08
CA PRO A 176 -2.05 28.86 17.73
C PRO A 176 -1.06 27.68 17.74
N ASP A 177 -1.33 26.68 16.90
CA ASP A 177 -0.60 25.42 16.74
C ASP A 177 -0.71 24.40 17.91
N ASP A 178 -1.41 24.73 19.01
CA ASP A 178 -1.72 23.76 20.04
C ASP A 178 -2.56 22.60 19.47
N LEU A 179 -2.26 21.38 19.89
CA LEU A 179 -3.01 20.20 19.49
C LEU A 179 -4.36 20.17 20.20
N MET A 180 -5.44 20.37 19.45
CA MET A 180 -6.81 20.32 19.97
C MET A 180 -7.37 18.90 20.03
N ALA A 181 -7.12 18.12 18.98
CA ALA A 181 -7.57 16.73 18.87
C ALA A 181 -6.81 15.99 17.78
N VAL A 182 -6.94 14.67 17.78
CA VAL A 182 -6.56 13.80 16.67
C VAL A 182 -7.81 13.10 16.16
N VAL A 183 -8.10 13.19 14.88
CA VAL A 183 -9.17 12.42 14.23
C VAL A 183 -8.61 11.12 13.72
N ARG A 184 -9.05 10.00 14.29
CA ARG A 184 -8.82 8.67 13.72
C ARG A 184 -9.93 8.36 12.73
N ILE A 185 -9.57 8.07 11.48
CA ILE A 185 -10.50 7.65 10.43
C ILE A 185 -10.20 6.18 10.11
N ARG A 186 -11.21 5.32 10.22
CA ARG A 186 -11.14 3.92 9.84
C ARG A 186 -11.65 3.75 8.41
N LEU A 187 -10.79 3.27 7.53
CA LEU A 187 -11.13 2.91 6.16
C LEU A 187 -11.08 1.38 5.99
N SER A 188 -11.98 0.82 5.20
CA SER A 188 -11.97 -0.62 4.88
C SER A 188 -10.87 -0.92 3.87
N THR A 189 -10.08 -1.98 4.14
CA THR A 189 -9.06 -2.49 3.19
C THR A 189 -9.54 -3.69 2.40
N GLN A 190 -10.75 -4.20 2.66
CA GLN A 190 -11.24 -5.46 2.10
C GLN A 190 -11.16 -5.49 0.56
N SER A 191 -11.66 -4.46 -0.12
CA SER A 191 -11.64 -4.41 -1.58
C SER A 191 -10.22 -4.30 -2.16
N ILE A 192 -9.31 -3.68 -1.42
CA ILE A 192 -7.90 -3.53 -1.80
C ILE A 192 -7.19 -4.87 -1.64
N GLU A 193 -7.42 -5.58 -0.54
CA GLU A 193 -6.82 -6.89 -0.28
C GLU A 193 -7.31 -7.94 -1.28
N GLU A 194 -8.61 -7.96 -1.60
CA GLU A 194 -9.15 -8.80 -2.67
C GLU A 194 -8.49 -8.48 -4.03
N GLY A 195 -8.28 -7.20 -4.34
CA GLY A 195 -7.55 -6.76 -5.51
C GLY A 195 -6.09 -7.24 -5.52
N PHE A 196 -5.40 -7.20 -4.38
CA PHE A 196 -4.03 -7.72 -4.27
C PHE A 196 -3.95 -9.23 -4.51
N HIS A 197 -4.87 -10.00 -3.95
CA HIS A 197 -4.91 -11.45 -4.18
C HIS A 197 -5.12 -11.77 -5.66
N THR A 198 -6.04 -11.08 -6.32
CA THR A 198 -6.28 -11.24 -7.77
C THR A 198 -5.06 -10.83 -8.58
N ASN A 199 -4.47 -9.68 -8.29
CA ASN A 199 -3.28 -9.20 -9.00
C ASN A 199 -2.09 -10.16 -8.84
N ARG A 200 -1.84 -10.66 -7.63
CA ARG A 200 -0.80 -11.68 -7.38
C ARG A 200 -1.04 -12.96 -8.14
N ALA A 201 -2.29 -13.45 -8.18
CA ALA A 201 -2.63 -14.65 -8.95
C ALA A 201 -2.38 -14.47 -10.45
N VAL A 202 -2.75 -13.32 -11.01
CA VAL A 202 -2.50 -12.95 -12.40
C VAL A 202 -1.00 -12.88 -12.68
N LEU A 203 -0.22 -12.19 -11.83
CA LEU A 203 1.23 -12.08 -11.98
C LEU A 203 1.93 -13.44 -11.95
N ILE A 204 1.54 -14.33 -11.03
CA ILE A 204 2.07 -15.69 -10.95
C ILE A 204 1.73 -16.48 -12.22
N SER A 205 0.51 -16.38 -12.73
CA SER A 205 0.08 -17.05 -13.95
C SER A 205 0.88 -16.59 -15.16
N PHE A 206 1.11 -15.28 -15.30
CA PHE A 206 1.96 -14.71 -16.33
C PHE A 206 3.43 -15.15 -16.18
N ALA A 207 3.95 -15.21 -14.96
CA ALA A 207 5.31 -15.66 -14.69
C ALA A 207 5.51 -17.13 -15.13
N ILE A 208 4.55 -17.99 -14.84
CA ILE A 208 4.58 -19.39 -15.27
C ILE A 208 4.51 -19.48 -16.80
N GLY A 209 3.54 -18.80 -17.41
CA GLY A 209 3.36 -18.83 -18.88
C GLY A 209 4.58 -18.33 -19.64
N THR A 210 5.13 -17.19 -19.23
CA THR A 210 6.34 -16.64 -19.85
C THR A 210 7.57 -17.51 -19.64
N SER A 211 7.70 -18.12 -18.45
CA SER A 211 8.79 -19.08 -18.17
C SER A 211 8.73 -20.29 -19.10
N LEU A 212 7.55 -20.85 -19.33
CA LEU A 212 7.37 -21.97 -20.29
C LEU A 212 7.72 -21.56 -21.72
N LEU A 213 7.28 -20.37 -22.15
CA LEU A 213 7.61 -19.83 -23.48
C LEU A 213 9.12 -19.63 -23.66
N ILE A 214 9.81 -19.11 -22.65
CA ILE A 214 11.27 -18.91 -22.69
C ILE A 214 12.00 -20.25 -22.75
N ILE A 215 11.59 -21.25 -21.97
CA ILE A 215 12.17 -22.58 -22.00
C ILE A 215 11.99 -23.21 -23.40
N ALA A 216 10.79 -23.16 -23.95
CA ALA A 216 10.48 -23.69 -25.28
C ALA A 216 11.26 -22.93 -26.38
N GLY A 217 11.24 -21.60 -26.35
CA GLY A 217 11.97 -20.75 -27.29
C GLY A 217 13.49 -20.97 -27.24
N SER A 218 14.06 -21.04 -26.05
CA SER A 218 15.48 -21.32 -25.84
C SER A 218 15.85 -22.70 -26.38
N TYR A 219 15.01 -23.73 -26.17
CA TYR A 219 15.22 -25.06 -26.72
C TYR A 219 15.25 -25.04 -28.23
N LEU A 220 14.29 -24.38 -28.89
CA LEU A 220 14.22 -24.28 -30.35
C LEU A 220 15.43 -23.54 -30.90
N ILE A 221 15.78 -22.38 -30.34
CA ILE A 221 16.93 -21.57 -30.80
C ILE A 221 18.23 -22.39 -30.70
N ILE A 222 18.51 -22.96 -29.54
CA ILE A 222 19.75 -23.72 -29.34
C ILE A 222 19.81 -24.92 -30.30
N ARG A 223 18.70 -25.65 -30.44
CA ARG A 223 18.68 -26.86 -31.31
C ARG A 223 18.84 -26.49 -32.77
N TYR A 224 18.14 -25.51 -33.30
CA TYR A 224 18.08 -25.23 -34.73
C TYR A 224 19.14 -24.22 -35.18
N VAL A 225 19.49 -23.24 -34.35
CA VAL A 225 20.42 -22.16 -34.73
C VAL A 225 21.88 -22.52 -34.37
N ILE A 226 22.09 -23.27 -33.29
CA ILE A 226 23.45 -23.57 -32.80
C ILE A 226 23.84 -25.03 -33.09
N VAL A 227 23.07 -25.99 -32.58
CA VAL A 227 23.48 -27.40 -32.57
C VAL A 227 23.46 -27.99 -33.98
N LYS A 228 22.40 -27.72 -34.76
CA LYS A 228 22.24 -28.29 -36.11
C LYS A 228 23.33 -27.82 -37.08
N PRO A 229 23.65 -26.51 -37.21
CA PRO A 229 24.75 -26.06 -38.06
C PRO A 229 26.13 -26.57 -37.61
N VAL A 230 26.40 -26.57 -36.28
CA VAL A 230 27.68 -27.06 -35.75
C VAL A 230 27.87 -28.55 -36.05
N LYS A 231 26.80 -29.37 -35.92
CA LYS A 231 26.84 -30.77 -36.27
C LYS A 231 27.13 -30.96 -37.77
N HIS A 232 26.49 -30.20 -38.64
CA HIS A 232 26.73 -30.24 -40.08
C HIS A 232 28.17 -29.84 -40.43
N LEU A 233 28.71 -28.76 -39.81
CA LEU A 233 30.11 -28.38 -40.00
C LEU A 233 31.08 -29.49 -39.54
N LYS A 234 30.79 -30.17 -38.45
CA LYS A 234 31.56 -31.29 -37.95
C LYS A 234 31.56 -32.46 -38.97
N GLU A 235 30.37 -32.82 -39.47
CA GLU A 235 30.21 -33.92 -40.48
C GLU A 235 30.99 -33.60 -41.77
N VAL A 236 30.92 -32.36 -42.27
CA VAL A 236 31.69 -31.92 -43.45
C VAL A 236 33.20 -31.96 -43.17
N SER A 237 33.63 -31.49 -41.97
CA SER A 237 35.05 -31.53 -41.58
C SER A 237 35.58 -32.96 -41.47
N GLU A 238 34.78 -33.89 -40.95
CA GLU A 238 35.14 -35.32 -40.86
C GLU A 238 35.21 -35.96 -42.23
N ALA A 239 34.28 -35.66 -43.16
CA ALA A 239 34.31 -36.12 -44.54
C ALA A 239 35.54 -35.62 -45.31
N ILE A 240 35.91 -34.34 -45.14
CA ILE A 240 37.14 -33.80 -45.72
C ILE A 240 38.37 -34.52 -45.15
N ALA A 241 38.43 -34.74 -43.84
CA ALA A 241 39.54 -35.44 -43.21
C ALA A 241 39.66 -36.90 -43.62
N ALA A 242 38.55 -37.55 -44.00
CA ALA A 242 38.53 -38.92 -44.56
C ALA A 242 38.86 -39.00 -46.06
N GLY A 243 39.01 -37.89 -46.76
CA GLY A 243 39.29 -37.81 -48.16
C GLY A 243 38.09 -38.18 -49.05
N GLU A 244 36.85 -38.01 -48.54
CA GLU A 244 35.60 -38.32 -49.24
C GLU A 244 35.03 -37.11 -50.04
N LEU A 245 35.80 -36.02 -50.16
CA LEU A 245 35.48 -34.82 -50.92
C LEU A 245 36.60 -34.43 -51.87
#